data_9bdb642743fe2052038a6fb8ad3eb38f
#
_entry.id   9bdb642743fe2052038a6fb8ad3eb38f
#
_cell.length_a   1.000
_cell.length_b   1.000
_cell.length_c   1.000
_cell.angle_alpha   90.00
_cell.angle_beta   90.00
_cell.angle_gamma   90.00
#
_symmetry.space_group_name_H-M   'P 1'
#
loop_
_entity.id
_entity.type
_entity.pdbx_description
1 polymer ?
#
loop_
_entity_poly.entity_id
_entity_poly.type
_entity_poly.pdbx_seq_one_letter_code
_entity_poly.pdbx_strand_id
1 'polypeptide(L)'
;TSQANFPVYVDKDSYYNPYGNSVAGAGLGRDLYFSRRVTEVPRVTENENRTLHIDAVLEGEFTVWNKAWNWNVGYNHSAISGSVMQTGNLNLLNLKKALGPSFRNANGVVQCGTAAAPVALAECVPWDILGGPSASTTAALNYVMSTGQATYGSTVNSVTADITGELFNLPAGAVGMAAGLENRD
;
A
#
# COMPACT_ATOMS: atom_id res chain seq x y z
N THR A 1 9.02 5.94 -3.84
CA THR A 1 10.27 6.66 -3.51
C THR A 1 11.30 6.29 -4.55
N SER A 2 11.72 7.25 -5.38
CA SER A 2 12.74 6.99 -6.39
C SER A 2 14.08 6.72 -5.71
N GLN A 3 14.89 5.82 -6.27
CA GLN A 3 16.25 5.56 -5.80
C GLN A 3 17.12 6.85 -5.77
N ALA A 4 16.76 7.87 -6.54
CA ALA A 4 17.43 9.16 -6.54
C ALA A 4 17.37 9.88 -5.18
N ASN A 5 16.27 9.72 -4.43
CA ASN A 5 16.08 10.35 -3.13
C ASN A 5 16.55 9.47 -1.95
N PHE A 6 16.80 8.20 -2.20
CA PHE A 6 17.29 7.26 -1.19
C PHE A 6 18.23 6.23 -1.86
N PRO A 7 19.47 6.63 -2.19
CA PRO A 7 20.41 5.75 -2.85
C PRO A 7 20.76 4.57 -1.92
N VAL A 8 20.64 3.37 -2.45
CA VAL A 8 21.04 2.12 -1.78
C VAL A 8 22.33 1.64 -2.44
N TYR A 9 23.38 1.48 -1.67
CA TYR A 9 24.69 1.00 -2.10
C TYR A 9 25.32 0.20 -0.95
N VAL A 10 26.27 -0.64 -1.25
CA VAL A 10 27.14 -1.28 -0.25
C VAL A 10 28.28 -0.31 0.06
N ASP A 11 28.34 0.11 1.32
CA ASP A 11 29.33 1.08 1.78
C ASP A 11 30.77 0.58 1.56
N LYS A 12 31.69 1.51 1.28
CA LYS A 12 33.12 1.20 1.09
C LYS A 12 33.76 0.52 2.30
N ASP A 13 33.22 0.75 3.49
CA ASP A 13 33.72 0.17 4.74
C ASP A 13 32.84 -1.04 5.20
N SER A 14 31.94 -1.52 4.33
CA SER A 14 31.21 -2.76 4.56
C SER A 14 32.11 -3.98 4.38
N TYR A 15 32.04 -4.94 5.29
CA TYR A 15 32.75 -6.21 5.21
C TYR A 15 32.45 -6.97 3.90
N TYR A 16 31.23 -6.86 3.39
CA TYR A 16 30.78 -7.56 2.18
C TYR A 16 31.03 -6.79 0.88
N ASN A 17 31.69 -5.63 0.93
CA ASN A 17 32.02 -4.88 -0.29
C ASN A 17 33.33 -5.40 -0.90
N PRO A 18 33.30 -6.07 -2.06
CA PRO A 18 34.52 -6.61 -2.68
C PRO A 18 35.47 -5.51 -3.19
N TYR A 19 35.03 -4.28 -3.36
CA TYR A 19 35.79 -3.13 -3.79
C TYR A 19 36.05 -2.12 -2.66
N GLY A 20 35.66 -2.48 -1.45
CA GLY A 20 35.79 -1.63 -0.26
C GLY A 20 37.11 -1.73 0.44
N ASN A 21 37.18 -1.11 1.63
CA ASN A 21 38.36 -1.05 2.51
C ASN A 21 38.45 -2.24 3.48
N SER A 22 37.41 -3.11 3.53
CA SER A 22 37.43 -4.25 4.44
C SER A 22 38.53 -5.24 4.10
N VAL A 23 38.93 -6.07 5.08
CA VAL A 23 39.95 -7.12 4.90
C VAL A 23 39.60 -8.11 3.78
N ALA A 24 38.30 -8.29 3.52
CA ALA A 24 37.80 -9.14 2.45
C ALA A 24 37.69 -8.40 1.09
N GLY A 25 37.88 -7.09 1.07
CA GLY A 25 37.79 -6.25 -0.11
C GLY A 25 39.12 -6.05 -0.83
N ALA A 26 39.04 -5.50 -2.04
CA ALA A 26 40.21 -5.18 -2.85
C ALA A 26 41.01 -3.90 -2.40
N GLY A 27 40.59 -3.26 -1.31
CA GLY A 27 41.20 -2.03 -0.78
C GLY A 27 41.04 -0.80 -1.67
N LEU A 28 40.07 -0.78 -2.57
CA LEU A 28 39.87 0.33 -3.51
C LEU A 28 39.09 1.52 -2.91
N GLY A 29 38.54 1.37 -1.72
CA GLY A 29 37.83 2.43 -1.01
C GLY A 29 36.60 2.97 -1.74
N ARG A 30 35.90 2.13 -2.50
CA ARG A 30 34.75 2.53 -3.32
C ARG A 30 33.44 1.98 -2.78
N ASP A 31 32.43 2.83 -2.76
CA ASP A 31 31.05 2.40 -2.59
C ASP A 31 30.60 1.59 -3.80
N LEU A 32 29.85 0.52 -3.56
CA LEU A 32 29.34 -0.34 -4.63
C LEU A 32 27.87 -0.07 -4.87
N TYR A 33 27.58 0.55 -6.01
CA TYR A 33 26.23 0.66 -6.53
C TYR A 33 25.84 -0.62 -7.26
N PHE A 34 24.69 -1.17 -6.97
CA PHE A 34 24.24 -2.44 -7.54
C PHE A 34 22.75 -2.40 -7.88
N SER A 35 22.33 -3.33 -8.70
CA SER A 35 20.95 -3.62 -8.97
C SER A 35 20.70 -5.12 -8.77
N ARG A 36 19.78 -5.48 -7.88
CA ARG A 36 19.46 -6.87 -7.57
C ARG A 36 17.98 -7.03 -7.31
N ARG A 37 17.40 -8.13 -7.79
CA ARG A 37 16.08 -8.59 -7.36
C ARG A 37 16.24 -9.44 -6.10
N VAL A 38 15.56 -9.08 -5.03
CA VAL A 38 15.49 -9.86 -3.80
C VAL A 38 14.45 -10.97 -4.00
N THR A 39 14.91 -12.19 -4.10
CA THR A 39 14.09 -13.39 -4.33
C THR A 39 13.94 -14.26 -3.09
N GLU A 40 14.65 -13.94 -2.03
CA GLU A 40 14.67 -14.68 -0.76
C GLU A 40 13.32 -14.67 -0.06
N VAL A 41 12.59 -13.56 -0.18
CA VAL A 41 11.27 -13.41 0.39
C VAL A 41 10.32 -12.96 -0.70
N PRO A 42 9.30 -13.73 -1.03
CA PRO A 42 8.30 -13.34 -2.01
C PRO A 42 7.52 -12.13 -1.52
N ARG A 43 7.25 -11.20 -2.43
CA ARG A 43 6.32 -10.11 -2.14
C ARG A 43 4.91 -10.61 -2.33
N VAL A 44 4.13 -10.59 -1.26
CA VAL A 44 2.72 -11.00 -1.27
C VAL A 44 1.86 -9.81 -0.89
N THR A 45 0.78 -9.62 -1.62
CA THR A 45 -0.24 -8.62 -1.32
C THR A 45 -1.56 -9.34 -1.10
N GLU A 46 -2.12 -9.19 0.08
CA GLU A 46 -3.43 -9.71 0.45
C GLU A 46 -4.40 -8.53 0.56
N ASN A 47 -5.54 -8.66 -0.11
CA ASN A 47 -6.61 -7.66 -0.09
C ASN A 47 -7.87 -8.33 0.43
N GLU A 48 -8.47 -7.72 1.45
CA GLU A 48 -9.80 -8.10 1.93
C GLU A 48 -10.74 -6.91 1.73
N ASN A 49 -11.86 -7.16 1.04
CA ASN A 49 -12.89 -6.15 0.82
C ASN A 49 -14.23 -6.68 1.30
N ARG A 50 -14.96 -5.84 2.02
CA ARG A 50 -16.33 -6.08 2.43
C ARG A 50 -17.21 -4.95 1.94
N THR A 51 -18.28 -5.29 1.26
CA THR A 51 -19.27 -4.33 0.78
C THR A 51 -20.62 -4.68 1.36
N LEU A 52 -21.26 -3.70 1.96
CA LEU A 52 -22.66 -3.74 2.34
C LEU A 52 -23.42 -2.74 1.46
N HIS A 53 -24.51 -3.19 0.86
CA HIS A 53 -25.38 -2.35 0.07
C HIS A 53 -26.83 -2.65 0.45
N ILE A 54 -27.57 -1.60 0.79
CA ILE A 54 -28.97 -1.69 1.19
C ILE A 54 -29.73 -0.64 0.39
N ASP A 55 -30.75 -1.10 -0.34
CA ASP A 55 -31.69 -0.25 -1.05
C ASP A 55 -33.09 -0.46 -0.49
N ALA A 56 -33.80 0.65 -0.30
CA ALA A 56 -35.20 0.66 0.04
C ALA A 56 -35.90 1.69 -0.83
N VAL A 57 -36.95 1.25 -1.52
CA VAL A 57 -37.75 2.11 -2.39
C VAL A 57 -39.23 1.99 -2.01
N LEU A 58 -39.86 3.13 -1.90
CA LEU A 58 -41.33 3.24 -1.82
C LEU A 58 -41.78 3.92 -3.09
N GLU A 59 -42.77 3.33 -3.73
CA GLU A 59 -43.39 3.88 -4.95
C GLU A 59 -44.90 3.85 -4.86
N GLY A 60 -45.54 4.73 -5.58
CA GLY A 60 -46.96 4.80 -5.59
C GLY A 60 -47.50 5.66 -6.74
N GLU A 61 -48.82 5.58 -6.90
CA GLU A 61 -49.55 6.32 -7.88
C GLU A 61 -50.69 7.08 -7.20
N PHE A 62 -50.96 8.27 -7.69
CA PHE A 62 -52.15 9.05 -7.32
C PHE A 62 -52.71 9.79 -8.53
N THR A 63 -53.95 10.18 -8.47
CA THR A 63 -54.62 10.89 -9.56
C THR A 63 -54.96 12.31 -9.14
N VAL A 64 -54.52 13.28 -9.96
CA VAL A 64 -54.87 14.70 -9.81
C VAL A 64 -55.42 15.20 -11.15
N TRP A 65 -56.56 15.87 -11.11
CA TRP A 65 -57.24 16.42 -12.32
C TRP A 65 -57.46 15.37 -13.42
N ASN A 66 -57.87 14.16 -13.04
CA ASN A 66 -58.01 13.02 -13.96
C ASN A 66 -56.72 12.60 -14.69
N LYS A 67 -55.57 12.95 -14.14
CA LYS A 67 -54.25 12.58 -14.64
C LYS A 67 -53.53 11.70 -13.63
N ALA A 68 -52.89 10.61 -14.08
CA ALA A 68 -52.12 9.72 -13.25
C ALA A 68 -50.75 10.34 -12.98
N TRP A 69 -50.32 10.31 -11.73
CA TRP A 69 -49.03 10.73 -11.26
C TRP A 69 -48.35 9.58 -10.52
N ASN A 70 -47.10 9.32 -10.86
CA ASN A 70 -46.30 8.33 -10.21
C ASN A 70 -45.24 9.05 -9.35
N TRP A 71 -44.95 8.47 -8.21
CA TRP A 71 -43.89 8.95 -7.35
C TRP A 71 -43.06 7.79 -6.81
N ASN A 72 -41.79 8.03 -6.54
CA ASN A 72 -40.95 7.13 -5.78
C ASN A 72 -40.10 7.91 -4.79
N VAL A 73 -39.76 7.25 -3.69
CA VAL A 73 -38.79 7.71 -2.71
C VAL A 73 -37.85 6.56 -2.44
N GLY A 74 -36.57 6.77 -2.67
CA GLY A 74 -35.53 5.79 -2.49
C GLY A 74 -34.57 6.18 -1.38
N TYR A 75 -34.08 5.18 -0.66
CA TYR A 75 -32.95 5.28 0.24
C TYR A 75 -31.92 4.24 -0.13
N ASN A 76 -30.69 4.67 -0.30
CA ASN A 76 -29.54 3.80 -0.54
C ASN A 76 -28.50 4.01 0.55
N HIS A 77 -28.02 2.90 1.09
CA HIS A 77 -26.85 2.87 1.97
C HIS A 77 -25.81 1.93 1.39
N SER A 78 -24.62 2.44 1.14
CA SER A 78 -23.50 1.66 0.67
C SER A 78 -22.29 1.89 1.57
N ALA A 79 -21.73 0.82 2.12
CA ALA A 79 -20.54 0.87 2.95
C ALA A 79 -19.50 -0.10 2.40
N ILE A 80 -18.31 0.40 2.17
CA ILE A 80 -17.14 -0.40 1.76
C ILE A 80 -16.09 -0.28 2.84
N SER A 81 -15.56 -1.40 3.29
CA SER A 81 -14.39 -1.46 4.14
C SER A 81 -13.39 -2.47 3.59
N GLY A 82 -12.12 -2.16 3.70
CA GLY A 82 -11.11 -3.07 3.21
C GLY A 82 -9.78 -2.90 3.94
N SER A 83 -8.95 -3.91 3.79
CA SER A 83 -7.57 -3.91 4.25
C SER A 83 -6.65 -4.46 3.18
N VAL A 84 -5.47 -3.88 3.10
CA VAL A 84 -4.38 -4.34 2.24
C VAL A 84 -3.21 -4.66 3.15
N MET A 85 -2.73 -5.89 3.10
CA MET A 85 -1.51 -6.30 3.77
C MET A 85 -0.46 -6.69 2.73
N GLN A 86 0.72 -6.09 2.84
CA GLN A 86 1.84 -6.37 1.96
C GLN A 86 3.02 -6.87 2.77
N THR A 87 3.48 -8.08 2.48
CA THR A 87 4.68 -8.68 3.04
C THR A 87 5.82 -8.72 2.02
N GLY A 88 7.05 -8.92 2.49
CA GLY A 88 8.22 -8.97 1.62
C GLY A 88 8.67 -7.60 1.07
N ASN A 89 8.24 -6.51 1.68
CA ASN A 89 8.75 -5.18 1.38
C ASN A 89 10.07 -4.92 2.14
N LEU A 90 10.92 -4.06 1.57
CA LEU A 90 12.17 -3.65 2.20
C LEU A 90 11.97 -2.38 3.03
N ASN A 91 12.41 -2.42 4.27
CA ASN A 91 12.65 -1.22 5.07
C ASN A 91 13.96 -0.59 4.62
N LEU A 92 13.88 0.49 3.84
CA LEU A 92 15.05 1.11 3.23
C LEU A 92 16.03 1.70 4.26
N LEU A 93 15.55 2.13 5.44
CA LEU A 93 16.42 2.63 6.51
C LEU A 93 17.24 1.48 7.10
N ASN A 94 16.61 0.36 7.39
CA ASN A 94 17.30 -0.83 7.90
C ASN A 94 18.24 -1.42 6.85
N LEU A 95 17.79 -1.44 5.59
CA LEU A 95 18.63 -1.88 4.47
C LEU A 95 19.90 -1.03 4.37
N LYS A 96 19.78 0.30 4.43
CA LYS A 96 20.96 1.20 4.42
C LYS A 96 21.91 0.92 5.57
N LYS A 97 21.39 0.66 6.77
CA LYS A 97 22.23 0.28 7.93
C LYS A 97 22.89 -1.08 7.72
N ALA A 98 22.15 -2.08 7.22
CA ALA A 98 22.66 -3.42 6.96
C ALA A 98 23.77 -3.48 5.89
N LEU A 99 23.76 -2.54 4.95
CA LEU A 99 24.77 -2.38 3.89
C LEU A 99 25.86 -1.34 4.23
N GLY A 100 25.76 -0.72 5.38
CA GLY A 100 26.69 0.27 5.89
C GLY A 100 28.03 -0.34 6.37
N PRO A 101 28.86 0.47 7.05
CA PRO A 101 30.11 -0.01 7.62
C PRO A 101 29.90 -1.25 8.48
N SER A 102 30.74 -2.26 8.30
CA SER A 102 30.69 -3.51 9.05
C SER A 102 32.07 -4.18 9.10
N PHE A 103 32.30 -4.97 10.14
CA PHE A 103 33.58 -5.62 10.37
C PHE A 103 33.36 -7.02 10.95
N ARG A 104 34.37 -7.89 10.82
CA ARG A 104 34.37 -9.20 11.45
C ARG A 104 35.02 -9.08 12.83
N ASN A 105 34.24 -9.40 13.88
CA ASN A 105 34.74 -9.36 15.26
C ASN A 105 35.66 -10.55 15.59
N ALA A 106 36.23 -10.55 16.80
CA ALA A 106 37.16 -11.60 17.28
C ALA A 106 36.52 -13.00 17.32
N ASN A 107 35.21 -13.07 17.44
CA ASN A 107 34.44 -14.33 17.43
C ASN A 107 34.12 -14.82 16.01
N GLY A 108 34.59 -14.11 14.98
CA GLY A 108 34.35 -14.46 13.58
C GLY A 108 32.96 -14.03 13.06
N VAL A 109 32.18 -13.26 13.83
CA VAL A 109 30.86 -12.77 13.45
C VAL A 109 30.99 -11.40 12.79
N VAL A 110 30.31 -11.20 11.66
CA VAL A 110 30.21 -9.88 11.02
C VAL A 110 29.19 -9.03 11.74
N GLN A 111 29.54 -7.79 12.04
CA GLN A 111 28.80 -6.85 12.87
C GLN A 111 28.82 -5.47 12.24
N CYS A 112 27.70 -4.72 12.34
CA CYS A 112 27.63 -3.34 11.88
C CYS A 112 28.55 -2.42 12.70
N GLY A 113 28.97 -1.32 12.07
CA GLY A 113 29.85 -0.34 12.67
C GLY A 113 31.32 -0.64 12.39
N THR A 114 32.20 -0.21 13.28
CA THR A 114 33.64 -0.41 13.22
C THR A 114 34.16 -1.12 14.47
N ALA A 115 35.37 -1.65 14.44
CA ALA A 115 35.96 -2.28 15.62
C ALA A 115 36.08 -1.33 16.83
N ALA A 116 36.19 0.00 16.58
CA ALA A 116 36.23 1.02 17.61
C ALA A 116 34.83 1.44 18.11
N ALA A 117 33.83 1.29 17.25
CA ALA A 117 32.43 1.66 17.55
C ALA A 117 31.49 0.59 17.00
N PRO A 118 31.44 -0.60 17.63
CA PRO A 118 30.57 -1.68 17.21
C PRO A 118 29.10 -1.39 17.52
N VAL A 119 28.20 -1.76 16.60
CA VAL A 119 26.74 -1.67 16.79
C VAL A 119 26.23 -3.06 17.19
N ALA A 120 25.41 -3.14 18.22
CA ALA A 120 24.85 -4.40 18.67
C ALA A 120 24.02 -5.10 17.59
N LEU A 121 24.09 -6.43 17.50
CA LEU A 121 23.31 -7.20 16.51
C LEU A 121 21.79 -7.08 16.70
N ALA A 122 21.34 -6.70 17.91
CA ALA A 122 19.93 -6.38 18.15
C ALA A 122 19.47 -5.08 17.47
N GLU A 123 20.40 -4.16 17.17
CA GLU A 123 20.11 -2.86 16.58
C GLU A 123 20.42 -2.82 15.07
N CYS A 124 21.38 -3.65 14.63
CA CYS A 124 21.76 -3.73 13.22
C CYS A 124 22.32 -5.11 12.88
N VAL A 125 21.75 -5.74 11.86
CA VAL A 125 22.25 -7.00 11.31
C VAL A 125 22.82 -6.72 9.92
N PRO A 126 24.13 -6.92 9.70
CA PRO A 126 24.72 -6.73 8.38
C PRO A 126 24.22 -7.81 7.41
N TRP A 127 24.05 -7.42 6.14
CA TRP A 127 23.54 -8.33 5.12
C TRP A 127 24.51 -8.47 3.95
N ASP A 128 24.90 -9.72 3.66
CA ASP A 128 25.61 -10.07 2.43
C ASP A 128 24.62 -10.13 1.26
N ILE A 129 24.28 -8.96 0.72
CA ILE A 129 23.33 -8.86 -0.38
C ILE A 129 23.90 -9.37 -1.71
N LEU A 130 25.23 -9.48 -1.84
CA LEU A 130 25.90 -9.92 -3.06
C LEU A 130 26.10 -11.44 -3.10
N GLY A 131 26.13 -12.10 -1.93
CA GLY A 131 26.35 -13.55 -1.81
C GLY A 131 25.15 -14.41 -2.25
N GLY A 132 24.06 -13.78 -2.65
CA GLY A 132 22.85 -14.48 -3.12
C GLY A 132 21.97 -15.02 -1.99
N PRO A 133 20.94 -15.84 -2.34
CA PRO A 133 19.98 -16.35 -1.36
C PRO A 133 20.63 -17.17 -0.23
N SER A 134 21.67 -17.93 -0.53
CA SER A 134 22.36 -18.78 0.45
C SER A 134 23.14 -17.99 1.51
N ALA A 135 23.52 -16.76 1.22
CA ALA A 135 24.21 -15.84 2.14
C ALA A 135 23.23 -14.95 2.93
N SER A 136 21.95 -14.98 2.60
CA SER A 136 20.92 -14.20 3.27
C SER A 136 20.43 -14.95 4.52
N THR A 137 20.95 -14.54 5.68
CA THR A 137 20.54 -15.15 6.96
C THR A 137 19.13 -14.74 7.35
N THR A 138 18.40 -15.58 8.08
CA THR A 138 17.08 -15.26 8.61
C THR A 138 17.08 -13.97 9.44
N ALA A 139 18.16 -13.75 10.23
CA ALA A 139 18.31 -12.54 11.03
C ALA A 139 18.41 -11.28 10.16
N ALA A 140 19.21 -11.31 9.08
CA ALA A 140 19.34 -10.20 8.15
C ALA A 140 18.03 -9.93 7.41
N LEU A 141 17.33 -10.98 6.94
CA LEU A 141 16.02 -10.83 6.29
C LEU A 141 14.98 -10.24 7.24
N ASN A 142 14.87 -10.74 8.46
CA ASN A 142 13.94 -10.19 9.46
C ASN A 142 14.25 -8.73 9.79
N TYR A 143 15.52 -8.34 9.75
CA TYR A 143 15.93 -6.95 10.01
C TYR A 143 15.58 -6.00 8.87
N VAL A 144 15.71 -6.43 7.62
CA VAL A 144 15.52 -5.56 6.45
C VAL A 144 14.12 -5.65 5.84
N MET A 145 13.35 -6.71 6.14
CA MET A 145 11.99 -6.84 5.65
C MET A 145 10.99 -6.09 6.52
N SER A 146 9.91 -5.66 5.92
CA SER A 146 8.81 -5.00 6.58
C SER A 146 7.47 -5.45 6.02
N THR A 147 6.44 -5.41 6.88
CA THR A 147 5.05 -5.59 6.48
C THR A 147 4.39 -4.22 6.43
N GLY A 148 3.78 -3.90 5.30
CA GLY A 148 2.93 -2.74 5.14
C GLY A 148 1.47 -3.14 5.34
N GLN A 149 0.71 -2.33 6.07
CA GLN A 149 -0.72 -2.50 6.22
C GLN A 149 -1.42 -1.17 5.99
N ALA A 150 -2.50 -1.20 5.22
CA ALA A 150 -3.40 -0.08 5.04
C ALA A 150 -4.84 -0.56 5.20
N THR A 151 -5.66 0.26 5.84
CA THR A 151 -7.11 0.06 5.92
C THR A 151 -7.80 1.25 5.30
N TYR A 152 -8.91 0.99 4.66
CA TYR A 152 -9.72 2.03 4.04
C TYR A 152 -11.21 1.72 4.22
N GLY A 153 -12.01 2.75 4.16
CA GLY A 153 -13.46 2.62 4.20
C GLY A 153 -14.10 3.84 3.57
N SER A 154 -15.28 3.63 3.01
CA SER A 154 -16.13 4.68 2.50
C SER A 154 -17.58 4.30 2.77
N THR A 155 -18.38 5.27 3.15
CA THR A 155 -19.81 5.11 3.34
C THR A 155 -20.51 6.18 2.52
N VAL A 156 -21.54 5.77 1.79
CA VAL A 156 -22.40 6.67 1.01
C VAL A 156 -23.83 6.41 1.41
N ASN A 157 -24.53 7.47 1.78
CA ASN A 157 -25.98 7.47 1.97
C ASN A 157 -26.60 8.35 0.91
N SER A 158 -27.63 7.89 0.23
CA SER A 158 -28.38 8.75 -0.66
C SER A 158 -29.89 8.59 -0.44
N VAL A 159 -30.57 9.71 -0.55
CA VAL A 159 -32.04 9.78 -0.57
C VAL A 159 -32.44 10.38 -1.90
N THR A 160 -33.34 9.72 -2.59
CA THR A 160 -33.93 10.20 -3.85
C THR A 160 -35.43 10.34 -3.69
N ALA A 161 -35.98 11.32 -4.38
CA ALA A 161 -37.43 11.46 -4.49
C ALA A 161 -37.77 11.96 -5.89
N ASP A 162 -38.65 11.24 -6.59
CA ASP A 162 -39.02 11.55 -7.96
C ASP A 162 -40.55 11.56 -8.09
N ILE A 163 -41.03 12.43 -8.96
CA ILE A 163 -42.42 12.52 -9.34
C ILE A 163 -42.53 12.72 -10.84
N THR A 164 -43.43 11.98 -11.47
CA THR A 164 -43.71 12.06 -12.90
C THR A 164 -45.21 12.03 -13.15
N GLY A 165 -45.65 12.78 -14.13
CA GLY A 165 -47.10 12.81 -14.49
C GLY A 165 -47.38 13.70 -15.68
N GLU A 166 -48.67 13.76 -16.04
CA GLU A 166 -49.17 14.63 -17.10
C GLU A 166 -49.80 15.90 -16.53
N LEU A 167 -49.42 17.05 -17.09
CA LEU A 167 -49.97 18.36 -16.70
C LEU A 167 -51.28 18.67 -17.42
N PHE A 168 -51.24 18.75 -18.73
CA PHE A 168 -52.38 19.12 -19.59
C PHE A 168 -52.21 18.53 -20.99
N ASN A 169 -53.29 18.55 -21.77
CA ASN A 169 -53.27 18.10 -23.15
C ASN A 169 -53.21 19.29 -24.11
N LEU A 170 -52.33 19.20 -25.11
CA LEU A 170 -52.26 20.05 -26.27
C LEU A 170 -52.91 19.32 -27.48
N PRO A 171 -53.24 20.04 -28.57
CA PRO A 171 -53.72 19.40 -29.80
C PRO A 171 -52.78 18.36 -30.38
N ALA A 172 -51.48 18.50 -30.10
CA ALA A 172 -50.43 17.59 -30.53
C ALA A 172 -50.14 16.44 -29.54
N GLY A 173 -50.77 16.40 -28.36
CA GLY A 173 -50.54 15.35 -27.36
C GLY A 173 -50.48 15.88 -25.92
N ALA A 174 -50.33 14.98 -24.98
CA ALA A 174 -50.16 15.27 -23.54
C ALA A 174 -48.82 15.89 -23.24
N VAL A 175 -48.78 16.88 -22.34
CA VAL A 175 -47.54 17.46 -21.79
C VAL A 175 -47.21 16.75 -20.49
N GLY A 176 -46.10 16.02 -20.48
CA GLY A 176 -45.56 15.35 -19.31
C GLY A 176 -44.64 16.24 -18.48
N MET A 177 -44.56 15.96 -17.21
CA MET A 177 -43.59 16.58 -16.28
C MET A 177 -42.85 15.48 -15.50
N ALA A 178 -41.58 15.69 -15.28
CA ALA A 178 -40.78 14.91 -14.34
C ALA A 178 -39.99 15.87 -13.47
N ALA A 179 -39.91 15.59 -12.17
CA ALA A 179 -39.12 16.31 -11.21
C ALA A 179 -38.48 15.33 -10.22
N GLY A 180 -37.24 15.56 -9.84
CA GLY A 180 -36.55 14.72 -8.89
C GLY A 180 -35.60 15.51 -7.99
N LEU A 181 -35.33 14.95 -6.82
CA LEU A 181 -34.36 15.46 -5.87
C LEU A 181 -33.48 14.30 -5.44
N GLU A 182 -32.20 14.59 -5.27
CA GLU A 182 -31.21 13.66 -4.70
C GLU A 182 -30.39 14.40 -3.63
N ASN A 183 -30.21 13.76 -2.49
CA ASN A 183 -29.23 14.16 -1.49
C ASN A 183 -28.29 12.99 -1.24
N ARG A 184 -26.99 13.24 -1.29
CA ARG A 184 -25.97 12.22 -1.11
C ARG A 184 -24.87 12.74 -0.18
N ASP A 185 -24.51 11.92 0.81
CA ASP A 185 -23.40 12.14 1.75
C ASP A 185 -22.31 11.07 1.59
#